data_3eff0366878af123b7f82a6fa18fab19
#
_entry.id   3eff0366878af123b7f82a6fa18fab19
#
_cell.length_a   1.000
_cell.length_b   1.000
_cell.length_c   1.000
_cell.angle_alpha   90.00
_cell.angle_beta   90.00
_cell.angle_gamma   90.00
#
_symmetry.space_group_name_H-M   'P 1'
#
loop_
_entity.id
_entity.type
_entity.pdbx_description
1 polymer ?
#
loop_
_entity_poly.entity_id
_entity_poly.type
_entity_poly.pdbx_seq_one_letter_code
_entity_poly.pdbx_strand_id
1 'polypeptide(L)'
;MPRSQVHAPDGVLDAAEELLVERGRAALTVRALAERSGASNGSIYHAFGSLETVAAAAWLRRAQRFLALQRGAVDDALATGDGRRAVQAAADAPARLAEEHPRAAELVVTLRRDDLLTDEVAPAVADGLRALDAALVDTLRLLARAVWNRADAAAVDVVTSCVVRLPSALLFDEIRTGQVRPHTRAQLAAAVGAVLDCGPPV
;
A
#
# COMPACT_ATOMS: atom_id res chain seq x y z
N MET A 1 -0.18 -37.40 -15.12
CA MET A 1 -0.41 -36.10 -15.77
C MET A 1 0.19 -35.02 -14.88
N PRO A 2 1.29 -34.35 -15.25
CA PRO A 2 1.82 -33.28 -14.43
C PRO A 2 0.91 -32.06 -14.53
N ARG A 3 0.42 -31.58 -13.37
CA ARG A 3 -0.30 -30.33 -13.26
C ARG A 3 0.61 -29.17 -13.64
N SER A 4 0.11 -28.35 -14.53
CA SER A 4 0.69 -27.13 -15.12
C SER A 4 1.46 -26.28 -14.14
N GLN A 5 2.75 -26.04 -14.37
CA GLN A 5 3.66 -25.16 -13.62
C GLN A 5 3.40 -23.65 -13.83
N VAL A 6 2.20 -23.27 -14.24
CA VAL A 6 1.88 -21.86 -14.57
C VAL A 6 1.69 -20.97 -13.31
N HIS A 7 1.62 -21.55 -12.11
CA HIS A 7 1.35 -20.82 -10.85
C HIS A 7 2.56 -20.67 -9.92
N ALA A 8 3.76 -21.08 -10.31
CA ALA A 8 4.92 -21.06 -9.41
C ALA A 8 5.28 -19.65 -8.85
N PRO A 9 5.32 -18.56 -9.65
CA PRO A 9 5.65 -17.24 -9.11
C PRO A 9 4.62 -16.70 -8.13
N ASP A 10 3.32 -16.84 -8.41
CA ASP A 10 2.25 -16.36 -7.52
C ASP A 10 2.25 -17.10 -6.19
N GLY A 11 2.41 -18.43 -6.21
CA GLY A 11 2.51 -19.22 -4.99
C GLY A 11 3.73 -18.87 -4.12
N VAL A 12 4.84 -18.48 -4.74
CA VAL A 12 6.03 -17.97 -4.01
C VAL A 12 5.73 -16.61 -3.38
N LEU A 13 5.04 -15.72 -4.09
CA LEU A 13 4.65 -14.43 -3.53
C LEU A 13 3.63 -14.57 -2.39
N ASP A 14 2.67 -15.49 -2.49
CA ASP A 14 1.72 -15.78 -1.41
C ASP A 14 2.45 -16.30 -0.17
N ALA A 15 3.39 -17.24 -0.33
CA ALA A 15 4.24 -17.75 0.75
C ALA A 15 5.11 -16.65 1.36
N ALA A 16 5.64 -15.73 0.54
CA ALA A 16 6.44 -14.60 0.99
C ALA A 16 5.61 -13.63 1.84
N GLU A 17 4.39 -13.29 1.42
CA GLU A 17 3.49 -12.43 2.17
C GLU A 17 3.17 -13.01 3.55
N GLU A 18 2.86 -14.30 3.62
CA GLU A 18 2.60 -14.99 4.88
C GLU A 18 3.82 -14.95 5.81
N LEU A 19 5.01 -15.28 5.29
CA LEU A 19 6.25 -15.25 6.08
C LEU A 19 6.58 -13.85 6.60
N LEU A 20 6.42 -12.82 5.75
CA LEU A 20 6.70 -11.43 6.10
C LEU A 20 5.76 -10.92 7.20
N VAL A 21 4.47 -11.24 7.13
CA VAL A 21 3.49 -10.87 8.15
C VAL A 21 3.68 -11.66 9.45
N GLU A 22 3.82 -12.99 9.37
CA GLU A 22 3.87 -13.85 10.56
C GLU A 22 5.18 -13.72 11.35
N ARG A 23 6.32 -13.52 10.66
CA ARG A 23 7.66 -13.65 11.25
C ARG A 23 8.63 -12.55 10.85
N GLY A 24 8.20 -11.60 10.03
CA GLY A 24 9.03 -10.49 9.57
C GLY A 24 10.08 -10.87 8.52
N ARG A 25 10.87 -9.88 8.13
CA ARG A 25 11.86 -9.99 7.03
C ARG A 25 12.91 -11.08 7.25
N ALA A 26 13.36 -11.28 8.50
CA ALA A 26 14.41 -12.27 8.85
C ALA A 26 13.98 -13.73 8.58
N ALA A 27 12.68 -14.01 8.57
CA ALA A 27 12.14 -15.34 8.29
C ALA A 27 12.04 -15.65 6.79
N LEU A 28 12.19 -14.64 5.91
CA LEU A 28 12.15 -14.84 4.48
C LEU A 28 13.45 -15.46 3.99
N THR A 29 13.46 -16.78 3.88
CA THR A 29 14.58 -17.58 3.36
C THR A 29 14.11 -18.43 2.18
N VAL A 30 15.02 -18.79 1.26
CA VAL A 30 14.69 -19.65 0.11
C VAL A 30 14.09 -20.98 0.57
N ARG A 31 14.63 -21.54 1.67
CA ARG A 31 14.12 -22.78 2.25
C ARG A 31 12.69 -22.63 2.77
N ALA A 32 12.38 -21.57 3.52
CA ALA A 32 11.04 -21.32 4.05
C ALA A 32 10.02 -21.07 2.91
N LEU A 33 10.44 -20.34 1.86
CA LEU A 33 9.64 -20.14 0.65
C LEU A 33 9.35 -21.45 -0.06
N ALA A 34 10.38 -22.30 -0.26
CA ALA A 34 10.23 -23.60 -0.90
C ALA A 34 9.31 -24.53 -0.12
N GLU A 35 9.49 -24.62 1.20
CA GLU A 35 8.64 -25.42 2.09
C GLU A 35 7.18 -24.97 2.04
N ARG A 36 6.90 -23.66 1.99
CA ARG A 36 5.54 -23.12 2.02
C ARG A 36 4.85 -23.07 0.66
N SER A 37 5.59 -22.73 -0.39
CA SER A 37 5.04 -22.62 -1.75
C SER A 37 5.03 -23.92 -2.54
N GLY A 38 5.81 -24.92 -2.12
CA GLY A 38 6.07 -26.15 -2.89
C GLY A 38 6.99 -25.95 -4.11
N ALA A 39 7.53 -24.74 -4.31
CA ALA A 39 8.46 -24.44 -5.38
C ALA A 39 9.86 -24.96 -5.07
N SER A 40 10.64 -25.34 -6.10
CA SER A 40 12.04 -25.68 -5.88
C SER A 40 12.89 -24.43 -5.66
N ASN A 41 14.00 -24.55 -4.91
CA ASN A 41 14.95 -23.46 -4.73
C ASN A 41 15.42 -22.88 -6.07
N GLY A 42 15.69 -23.74 -7.06
CA GLY A 42 16.12 -23.32 -8.38
C GLY A 42 15.06 -22.52 -9.13
N SER A 43 13.78 -22.89 -9.02
CA SER A 43 12.67 -22.13 -9.64
C SER A 43 12.46 -20.76 -8.99
N ILE A 44 12.66 -20.65 -7.67
CA ILE A 44 12.57 -19.37 -6.95
C ILE A 44 13.66 -18.42 -7.45
N TYR A 45 14.92 -18.86 -7.48
CA TYR A 45 16.02 -18.05 -8.00
C TYR A 45 15.88 -17.71 -9.47
N HIS A 46 15.39 -18.64 -10.28
CA HIS A 46 15.17 -18.38 -11.70
C HIS A 46 14.10 -17.32 -11.94
N ALA A 47 13.03 -17.32 -11.13
CA ALA A 47 11.92 -16.39 -11.28
C ALA A 47 12.21 -14.99 -10.71
N PHE A 48 12.93 -14.90 -9.59
CA PHE A 48 13.07 -13.65 -8.83
C PHE A 48 14.51 -13.15 -8.71
N GLY A 49 15.51 -13.98 -8.90
CA GLY A 49 16.93 -13.64 -8.78
C GLY A 49 17.42 -13.50 -7.32
N SER A 50 16.71 -12.79 -6.47
CA SER A 50 17.07 -12.53 -5.07
C SER A 50 15.87 -12.62 -4.12
N LEU A 51 16.14 -12.76 -2.83
CA LEU A 51 15.11 -12.68 -1.78
C LEU A 51 14.58 -11.24 -1.61
N GLU A 52 15.41 -10.25 -1.87
CA GLU A 52 15.06 -8.84 -1.92
C GLU A 52 13.99 -8.60 -2.98
N THR A 53 14.17 -9.16 -4.17
CA THR A 53 13.16 -9.10 -5.24
C THR A 53 11.86 -9.79 -4.83
N VAL A 54 11.91 -10.95 -4.17
CA VAL A 54 10.69 -11.63 -3.68
C VAL A 54 9.95 -10.76 -2.68
N ALA A 55 10.64 -10.18 -1.69
CA ALA A 55 10.02 -9.31 -0.69
C ALA A 55 9.40 -8.07 -1.33
N ALA A 56 10.15 -7.40 -2.20
CA ALA A 56 9.71 -6.21 -2.91
C ALA A 56 8.52 -6.51 -3.83
N ALA A 57 8.52 -7.63 -4.55
CA ALA A 57 7.43 -8.03 -5.44
C ALA A 57 6.16 -8.40 -4.67
N ALA A 58 6.28 -9.10 -3.53
CA ALA A 58 5.16 -9.43 -2.66
C ALA A 58 4.50 -8.15 -2.10
N TRP A 59 5.31 -7.22 -1.60
CA TRP A 59 4.81 -5.92 -1.12
C TRP A 59 4.20 -5.09 -2.26
N LEU A 60 4.87 -5.00 -3.41
CA LEU A 60 4.40 -4.25 -4.59
C LEU A 60 3.02 -4.71 -5.03
N ARG A 61 2.78 -6.02 -5.08
CA ARG A 61 1.48 -6.62 -5.45
C ARG A 61 0.36 -6.12 -4.51
N ARG A 62 0.63 -6.03 -3.21
CA ARG A 62 -0.37 -5.55 -2.22
C ARG A 62 -0.54 -4.05 -2.24
N ALA A 63 0.54 -3.31 -2.40
CA ALA A 63 0.50 -1.86 -2.54
C ALA A 63 -0.26 -1.41 -3.81
N GLN A 64 -0.11 -2.12 -4.92
CA GLN A 64 -0.91 -1.89 -6.14
C GLN A 64 -2.41 -2.08 -5.87
N ARG A 65 -2.80 -3.15 -5.18
CA ARG A 65 -4.19 -3.37 -4.77
C ARG A 65 -4.71 -2.27 -3.85
N PHE A 66 -3.90 -1.86 -2.89
CA PHE A 66 -4.25 -0.75 -2.00
C PHE A 66 -4.51 0.54 -2.78
N LEU A 67 -3.60 0.93 -3.68
CA LEU A 67 -3.79 2.13 -4.50
C LEU A 67 -5.02 2.03 -5.43
N ALA A 68 -5.31 0.85 -5.97
CA ALA A 68 -6.51 0.64 -6.78
C ALA A 68 -7.80 0.80 -5.94
N LEU A 69 -7.84 0.25 -4.73
CA LEU A 69 -8.95 0.44 -3.79
C LEU A 69 -9.11 1.92 -3.41
N GLN A 70 -8.02 2.58 -3.06
CA GLN A 70 -8.03 4.02 -2.73
C GLN A 70 -8.53 4.85 -3.90
N ARG A 71 -8.01 4.59 -5.11
CA ARG A 71 -8.41 5.31 -6.33
C ARG A 71 -9.89 5.10 -6.65
N GLY A 72 -10.42 3.90 -6.55
CA GLY A 72 -11.84 3.61 -6.73
C GLY A 72 -12.71 4.43 -5.78
N ALA A 73 -12.35 4.48 -4.48
CA ALA A 73 -13.06 5.27 -3.49
C ALA A 73 -13.01 6.78 -3.76
N VAL A 74 -11.88 7.27 -4.29
CA VAL A 74 -11.71 8.66 -4.72
C VAL A 74 -12.62 8.96 -5.93
N ASP A 75 -12.59 8.12 -6.95
CA ASP A 75 -13.37 8.31 -8.17
C ASP A 75 -14.88 8.27 -7.88
N ASP A 76 -15.35 7.37 -7.02
CA ASP A 76 -16.75 7.30 -6.57
C ASP A 76 -17.18 8.60 -5.86
N ALA A 77 -16.33 9.15 -4.99
CA ALA A 77 -16.63 10.40 -4.31
C ALA A 77 -16.61 11.60 -5.26
N LEU A 78 -15.66 11.66 -6.19
CA LEU A 78 -15.57 12.72 -7.20
C LEU A 78 -16.75 12.69 -8.17
N ALA A 79 -17.34 11.54 -8.46
CA ALA A 79 -18.54 11.43 -9.28
C ALA A 79 -19.75 12.18 -8.68
N THR A 80 -19.73 12.44 -7.36
CA THR A 80 -20.74 13.27 -6.68
C THR A 80 -20.39 14.76 -6.66
N GLY A 81 -19.24 15.17 -7.19
CA GLY A 81 -18.75 16.55 -7.17
C GLY A 81 -18.13 16.99 -5.82
N ASP A 82 -17.95 16.08 -4.85
CA ASP A 82 -17.49 16.40 -3.51
C ASP A 82 -16.00 16.07 -3.35
N GLY A 83 -15.13 17.05 -3.62
CA GLY A 83 -13.68 16.92 -3.45
C GLY A 83 -13.24 16.66 -2.01
N ARG A 84 -13.93 17.22 -1.01
CA ARG A 84 -13.61 16.99 0.42
C ARG A 84 -13.92 15.56 0.81
N ARG A 85 -15.05 15.02 0.36
CA ARG A 85 -15.41 13.61 0.55
C ARG A 85 -14.39 12.68 -0.13
N ALA A 86 -13.86 13.06 -1.28
CA ALA A 86 -12.82 12.29 -1.97
C ALA A 86 -11.51 12.22 -1.14
N VAL A 87 -11.09 13.32 -0.50
CA VAL A 87 -9.94 13.32 0.41
C VAL A 87 -10.21 12.44 1.64
N GLN A 88 -11.40 12.52 2.23
CA GLN A 88 -11.79 11.66 3.35
C GLN A 88 -11.79 10.17 2.97
N ALA A 89 -12.34 9.83 1.80
CA ALA A 89 -12.34 8.47 1.28
C ALA A 89 -10.91 7.94 1.04
N ALA A 90 -10.02 8.77 0.50
CA ALA A 90 -8.61 8.43 0.33
C ALA A 90 -7.89 8.21 1.66
N ALA A 91 -8.17 9.03 2.67
CA ALA A 91 -7.60 8.92 4.01
C ALA A 91 -8.08 7.66 4.75
N ASP A 92 -9.33 7.24 4.54
CA ASP A 92 -9.93 6.06 5.15
C ASP A 92 -9.53 4.73 4.46
N ALA A 93 -8.95 4.79 3.28
CA ALA A 93 -8.59 3.61 2.48
C ALA A 93 -7.73 2.56 3.22
N PRO A 94 -6.75 2.92 4.09
CA PRO A 94 -6.02 1.91 4.86
C PRO A 94 -6.91 1.12 5.83
N ALA A 95 -7.90 1.77 6.47
CA ALA A 95 -8.86 1.11 7.35
C ALA A 95 -9.78 0.16 6.56
N ARG A 96 -10.25 0.59 5.39
CA ARG A 96 -11.03 -0.26 4.48
C ARG A 96 -10.24 -1.48 4.02
N LEU A 97 -8.98 -1.29 3.62
CA LEU A 97 -8.12 -2.41 3.27
C LEU A 97 -7.97 -3.40 4.43
N ALA A 98 -7.84 -2.90 5.67
CA ALA A 98 -7.74 -3.76 6.85
C ALA A 98 -9.02 -4.56 7.13
N GLU A 99 -10.19 -4.00 6.86
CA GLU A 99 -11.48 -4.69 6.96
C GLU A 99 -11.65 -5.78 5.88
N GLU A 100 -11.31 -5.45 4.64
CA GLU A 100 -11.51 -6.35 3.50
C GLU A 100 -10.39 -7.40 3.38
N HIS A 101 -9.14 -7.01 3.67
CA HIS A 101 -7.93 -7.80 3.47
C HIS A 101 -6.90 -7.56 4.60
N PRO A 102 -7.14 -8.05 5.84
CA PRO A 102 -6.32 -7.72 7.02
C PRO A 102 -4.82 -7.99 6.82
N ARG A 103 -4.47 -9.17 6.29
CA ARG A 103 -3.06 -9.53 6.05
C ARG A 103 -2.38 -8.65 5.01
N ALA A 104 -3.10 -8.24 3.97
CA ALA A 104 -2.57 -7.32 2.96
C ALA A 104 -2.31 -5.93 3.56
N ALA A 105 -3.22 -5.44 4.39
CA ALA A 105 -3.07 -4.18 5.10
C ALA A 105 -1.86 -4.22 6.05
N GLU A 106 -1.73 -5.28 6.85
CA GLU A 106 -0.61 -5.48 7.75
C GLU A 106 0.73 -5.47 7.01
N LEU A 107 0.84 -6.18 5.87
CA LEU A 107 2.05 -6.18 5.06
C LEU A 107 2.41 -4.78 4.56
N VAL A 108 1.43 -4.05 4.03
CA VAL A 108 1.65 -2.70 3.46
C VAL A 108 2.11 -1.70 4.52
N VAL A 109 1.60 -1.79 5.77
CA VAL A 109 1.96 -0.84 6.83
C VAL A 109 3.19 -1.26 7.65
N THR A 110 3.60 -2.54 7.59
CA THR A 110 4.73 -3.06 8.36
C THR A 110 6.06 -2.84 7.64
N LEU A 111 6.09 -3.03 6.33
CA LEU A 111 7.29 -2.83 5.53
C LEU A 111 7.29 -1.41 4.94
N ARG A 112 8.41 -0.72 5.09
CA ARG A 112 8.60 0.58 4.47
C ARG A 112 9.07 0.38 3.04
N ARG A 113 8.46 1.09 2.11
CA ARG A 113 8.82 1.06 0.69
C ARG A 113 10.30 1.35 0.47
N ASP A 114 10.88 2.31 1.21
CA ASP A 114 12.28 2.72 1.08
C ASP A 114 13.25 1.60 1.48
N ASP A 115 12.87 0.75 2.43
CA ASP A 115 13.66 -0.40 2.85
C ASP A 115 13.64 -1.56 1.82
N LEU A 116 12.71 -1.48 0.85
CA LEU A 116 12.56 -2.48 -0.22
C LEU A 116 13.30 -2.09 -1.51
N LEU A 117 13.78 -0.86 -1.63
CA LEU A 117 14.43 -0.35 -2.83
C LEU A 117 15.95 -0.44 -2.64
N THR A 118 16.49 -1.65 -2.85
CA THR A 118 17.92 -1.94 -2.77
C THR A 118 18.49 -2.29 -4.13
N ASP A 119 19.81 -2.26 -4.27
CA ASP A 119 20.51 -2.62 -5.52
C ASP A 119 20.31 -4.10 -5.92
N GLU A 120 19.85 -4.95 -4.99
CA GLU A 120 19.59 -6.36 -5.21
C GLU A 120 18.19 -6.64 -5.78
N VAL A 121 17.33 -5.63 -5.87
CA VAL A 121 15.98 -5.77 -6.42
C VAL A 121 16.01 -5.71 -7.95
N ALA A 122 15.34 -6.67 -8.58
CA ALA A 122 15.25 -6.73 -10.04
C ALA A 122 14.67 -5.43 -10.62
N PRO A 123 15.24 -4.92 -11.74
CA PRO A 123 14.87 -3.61 -12.31
C PRO A 123 13.34 -3.45 -12.53
N ALA A 124 12.69 -4.49 -13.04
CA ALA A 124 11.23 -4.45 -13.29
C ALA A 124 10.41 -4.23 -12.01
N VAL A 125 10.83 -4.81 -10.88
CA VAL A 125 10.16 -4.60 -9.58
C VAL A 125 10.48 -3.21 -9.02
N ALA A 126 11.73 -2.76 -9.13
CA ALA A 126 12.13 -1.41 -8.76
C ALA A 126 11.35 -0.33 -9.55
N ASP A 127 11.16 -0.54 -10.85
CA ASP A 127 10.35 0.34 -11.69
C ASP A 127 8.87 0.32 -11.27
N GLY A 128 8.33 -0.84 -10.91
CA GLY A 128 6.99 -0.96 -10.34
C GLY A 128 6.83 -0.16 -9.04
N LEU A 129 7.82 -0.20 -8.14
CA LEU A 129 7.82 0.60 -6.90
C LEU A 129 7.84 2.11 -7.20
N ARG A 130 8.63 2.56 -8.19
CA ARG A 130 8.65 3.98 -8.62
C ARG A 130 7.32 4.40 -9.26
N ALA A 131 6.70 3.50 -10.03
CA ALA A 131 5.39 3.77 -10.62
C ALA A 131 4.28 3.95 -9.57
N LEU A 132 4.35 3.24 -8.42
CA LEU A 132 3.45 3.47 -7.29
C LEU A 132 3.58 4.89 -6.72
N ASP A 133 4.82 5.40 -6.57
CA ASP A 133 5.04 6.76 -6.10
C ASP A 133 4.41 7.78 -7.04
N ALA A 134 4.61 7.61 -8.35
CA ALA A 134 4.01 8.48 -9.35
C ALA A 134 2.48 8.44 -9.29
N ALA A 135 1.87 7.25 -9.17
CA ALA A 135 0.42 7.09 -9.06
C ALA A 135 -0.15 7.73 -7.78
N LEU A 136 0.56 7.63 -6.65
CA LEU A 136 0.18 8.32 -5.42
C LEU A 136 0.22 9.84 -5.60
N VAL A 137 1.32 10.38 -6.15
CA VAL A 137 1.47 11.82 -6.41
C VAL A 137 0.37 12.34 -7.33
N ASP A 138 0.01 11.60 -8.37
CA ASP A 138 -1.08 11.97 -9.29
C ASP A 138 -2.44 11.99 -8.59
N THR A 139 -2.68 11.04 -7.67
CA THR A 139 -3.90 11.04 -6.84
C THR A 139 -3.92 12.25 -5.90
N LEU A 140 -2.82 12.59 -5.24
CA LEU A 140 -2.73 13.76 -4.36
C LEU A 140 -2.98 15.07 -5.11
N ARG A 141 -2.41 15.21 -6.33
CA ARG A 141 -2.66 16.37 -7.20
C ARG A 141 -4.13 16.47 -7.66
N LEU A 142 -4.72 15.33 -8.01
CA LEU A 142 -6.14 15.25 -8.36
C LEU A 142 -7.01 15.75 -7.21
N LEU A 143 -6.78 15.27 -5.99
CA LEU A 143 -7.51 15.66 -4.80
C LEU A 143 -7.35 17.15 -4.47
N ALA A 144 -6.13 17.69 -4.57
CA ALA A 144 -5.87 19.12 -4.36
C ALA A 144 -6.64 19.99 -5.36
N ARG A 145 -6.68 19.59 -6.63
CA ARG A 145 -7.50 20.26 -7.65
C ARG A 145 -9.00 20.17 -7.34
N ALA A 146 -9.47 19.03 -6.90
CA ALA A 146 -10.89 18.81 -6.59
C ALA A 146 -11.38 19.67 -5.41
N VAL A 147 -10.50 19.95 -4.42
CA VAL A 147 -10.87 20.75 -3.24
C VAL A 147 -10.69 22.25 -3.48
N TRP A 148 -9.55 22.68 -4.06
CA TRP A 148 -9.15 24.09 -4.11
C TRP A 148 -8.88 24.63 -5.52
N ASN A 149 -9.08 23.82 -6.57
CA ASN A 149 -8.65 24.13 -7.94
C ASN A 149 -7.15 24.49 -8.05
N ARG A 150 -6.32 23.94 -7.14
CA ARG A 150 -4.88 24.12 -7.04
C ARG A 150 -4.16 22.77 -7.08
N ALA A 151 -2.94 22.74 -7.62
CA ALA A 151 -2.07 21.57 -7.59
C ALA A 151 -0.59 21.94 -7.39
N ASP A 152 -0.37 23.10 -6.79
CA ASP A 152 0.96 23.55 -6.36
C ASP A 152 1.44 22.76 -5.13
N ALA A 153 2.71 22.93 -4.79
CA ALA A 153 3.35 22.18 -3.71
C ALA A 153 2.62 22.33 -2.35
N ALA A 154 2.12 23.55 -2.05
CA ALA A 154 1.42 23.82 -0.79
C ALA A 154 0.08 23.07 -0.71
N ALA A 155 -0.72 23.11 -1.76
CA ALA A 155 -1.98 22.38 -1.82
C ALA A 155 -1.78 20.85 -1.75
N VAL A 156 -0.78 20.34 -2.47
CA VAL A 156 -0.43 18.90 -2.43
C VAL A 156 0.08 18.49 -1.05
N ASP A 157 0.85 19.33 -0.33
CA ASP A 157 1.34 19.00 1.02
C ASP A 157 0.20 18.89 2.04
N VAL A 158 -0.82 19.76 1.95
CA VAL A 158 -2.02 19.65 2.80
C VAL A 158 -2.77 18.34 2.54
N VAL A 159 -2.98 17.97 1.26
CA VAL A 159 -3.60 16.67 0.93
C VAL A 159 -2.72 15.51 1.39
N THR A 160 -1.40 15.62 1.26
CA THR A 160 -0.46 14.61 1.76
C THR A 160 -0.61 14.41 3.27
N SER A 161 -0.79 15.49 4.01
CA SER A 161 -1.05 15.41 5.45
C SER A 161 -2.35 14.64 5.75
N CYS A 162 -3.42 14.89 4.98
CA CYS A 162 -4.69 14.20 5.13
C CYS A 162 -4.63 12.72 4.76
N VAL A 163 -3.98 12.39 3.62
CA VAL A 163 -4.09 11.07 2.98
C VAL A 163 -2.95 10.13 3.40
N VAL A 164 -1.81 10.69 3.82
CA VAL A 164 -0.63 9.89 4.18
C VAL A 164 -0.30 10.02 5.66
N ARG A 165 -0.02 11.24 6.15
CA ARG A 165 0.54 11.44 7.50
C ARG A 165 -0.46 11.10 8.60
N LEU A 166 -1.71 11.61 8.51
CA LEU A 166 -2.75 11.35 9.51
C LEU A 166 -3.15 9.87 9.57
N PRO A 167 -3.44 9.17 8.44
CA PRO A 167 -3.71 7.73 8.49
C PRO A 167 -2.53 6.93 9.05
N SER A 168 -1.28 7.27 8.69
CA SER A 168 -0.10 6.58 9.21
C SER A 168 0.02 6.72 10.73
N ALA A 169 -0.24 7.91 11.26
CA ALA A 169 -0.14 8.18 12.69
C ALA A 169 -1.28 7.55 13.51
N LEU A 170 -2.48 7.46 12.96
CA LEU A 170 -3.66 7.03 13.71
C LEU A 170 -4.01 5.55 13.50
N LEU A 171 -3.81 5.02 12.28
CA LEU A 171 -4.32 3.70 11.92
C LEU A 171 -3.25 2.60 11.89
N PHE A 172 -1.97 2.92 11.58
CA PHE A 172 -1.00 1.87 11.26
C PHE A 172 -0.70 0.94 12.42
N ASP A 173 -0.65 1.45 13.66
CA ASP A 173 -0.47 0.59 14.84
C ASP A 173 -1.67 -0.32 15.06
N GLU A 174 -2.88 0.18 14.86
CA GLU A 174 -4.10 -0.62 14.97
C GLU A 174 -4.19 -1.67 13.85
N ILE A 175 -3.79 -1.33 12.64
CA ILE A 175 -3.73 -2.29 11.52
C ILE A 175 -2.73 -3.40 11.82
N ARG A 176 -1.53 -3.09 12.37
CA ARG A 176 -0.53 -4.10 12.77
C ARG A 176 -1.02 -5.01 13.89
N THR A 177 -1.89 -4.52 14.76
CA THR A 177 -2.51 -5.32 15.82
C THR A 177 -3.79 -6.03 15.38
N GLY A 178 -4.20 -5.84 14.13
CA GLY A 178 -5.34 -6.52 13.50
C GLY A 178 -6.71 -5.95 13.89
N GLN A 179 -6.77 -4.79 14.54
CA GLN A 179 -8.04 -4.22 14.97
C GLN A 179 -8.08 -2.69 14.81
N VAL A 180 -8.73 -2.22 13.74
CA VAL A 180 -9.03 -0.80 13.55
C VAL A 180 -10.33 -0.44 14.26
N ARG A 181 -10.25 0.42 15.27
CA ARG A 181 -11.41 0.83 16.08
C ARG A 181 -12.27 1.87 15.36
N PRO A 182 -13.61 1.77 15.42
CA PRO A 182 -14.51 2.78 14.84
C PRO A 182 -14.24 4.20 15.35
N HIS A 183 -13.88 4.34 16.64
CA HIS A 183 -13.53 5.62 17.25
C HIS A 183 -12.30 6.25 16.59
N THR A 184 -11.26 5.49 16.31
CA THR A 184 -10.04 5.97 15.64
C THR A 184 -10.33 6.45 14.22
N ARG A 185 -11.21 5.74 13.49
CA ARG A 185 -11.68 6.20 12.17
C ARG A 185 -12.45 7.52 12.26
N ALA A 186 -13.31 7.67 13.28
CA ALA A 186 -14.02 8.92 13.50
C ALA A 186 -13.05 10.07 13.82
N GLN A 187 -12.01 9.82 14.63
CA GLN A 187 -10.96 10.80 14.90
C GLN A 187 -10.19 11.18 13.62
N LEU A 188 -9.84 10.21 12.78
CA LEU A 188 -9.20 10.48 11.50
C LEU A 188 -10.07 11.37 10.62
N ALA A 189 -11.36 11.04 10.47
CA ALA A 189 -12.30 11.83 9.67
C ALA A 189 -12.42 13.28 10.18
N ALA A 190 -12.49 13.48 11.50
CA ALA A 190 -12.53 14.81 12.12
C ALA A 190 -11.23 15.59 11.90
N ALA A 191 -10.06 14.94 12.07
CA ALA A 191 -8.75 15.56 11.85
C ALA A 191 -8.56 15.98 10.38
N VAL A 192 -8.93 15.12 9.44
CA VAL A 192 -8.91 15.43 7.99
C VAL A 192 -9.83 16.63 7.70
N GLY A 193 -11.05 16.65 8.25
CA GLY A 193 -11.96 17.78 8.12
C GLY A 193 -11.34 19.09 8.57
N ALA A 194 -10.76 19.12 9.78
CA ALA A 194 -10.11 20.30 10.33
C ALA A 194 -8.92 20.79 9.50
N VAL A 195 -8.08 19.88 8.99
CA VAL A 195 -6.95 20.24 8.11
C VAL A 195 -7.46 20.83 6.78
N LEU A 196 -8.52 20.27 6.19
CA LEU A 196 -9.13 20.80 4.99
C LEU A 196 -9.78 22.19 5.19
N ASP A 197 -10.29 22.48 6.40
CA ASP A 197 -10.83 23.79 6.76
C ASP A 197 -9.75 24.87 6.87
N CYS A 198 -8.56 24.51 7.37
CA CYS A 198 -7.40 25.41 7.36
C CYS A 198 -6.92 25.72 5.92
N GLY A 199 -6.99 24.76 5.05
CA GLY A 199 -6.56 24.88 3.65
C GLY A 199 -5.06 25.10 3.46
N PRO A 200 -4.60 25.24 2.20
CA PRO A 200 -3.21 25.57 1.90
C PRO A 200 -2.94 27.05 2.12
N PRO A 201 -1.70 27.42 2.52
CA PRO A 201 -1.31 28.82 2.61
C PRO A 201 -1.46 29.51 1.26
N VAL A 202 -1.69 30.82 1.30
CA VAL A 202 -1.84 31.72 0.12
C VAL A 202 -0.54 31.86 -0.64
#